data_354f3b5dc8056d01fc658529b2968046
#
_entry.id   354f3b5dc8056d01fc658529b2968046
#
_cell.length_a   1.000
_cell.length_b   1.000
_cell.length_c   1.000
_cell.angle_alpha   90.00
_cell.angle_beta   90.00
_cell.angle_gamma   90.00
#
_symmetry.space_group_name_H-M   'P 1'
#
loop_
_entity.id
_entity.type
_entity.pdbx_description
1 polymer ?
#
loop_
_entity_poly.entity_id
_entity_poly.type
_entity_poly.pdbx_seq_one_letter_code
_entity_poly.pdbx_strand_id
1 'polypeptide(L)'
;MNEQENKAKQLFKESASAKEAAKNAWKFSMDDSMSDREKLHQLGELIKGEAATAANYKEQRATRKKAVADRLQQIRKERGLMQKEVADKTGINMVTLSGYEIGKNEPNLEALVRLADVYKVSLDYLMCRTDEKE
;
A
#
# COMPACT_ATOMS: atom_id res chain seq x y z
N MET A 1 -8.89 40.13 4.39
CA MET A 1 -7.85 39.23 3.86
C MET A 1 -6.78 40.03 3.16
N ASN A 2 -5.54 39.71 3.41
CA ASN A 2 -4.43 40.38 2.74
C ASN A 2 -4.19 39.77 1.35
N GLU A 3 -3.36 40.42 0.55
CA GLU A 3 -3.05 39.99 -0.81
C GLU A 3 -2.37 38.62 -0.86
N GLN A 4 -1.55 38.29 0.13
CA GLN A 4 -0.83 37.02 0.21
C GLN A 4 -1.77 35.84 0.43
N GLU A 5 -2.79 36.00 1.27
CA GLU A 5 -3.80 34.98 1.49
C GLU A 5 -4.60 34.70 0.23
N ASN A 6 -4.94 35.76 -0.52
CA ASN A 6 -5.67 35.60 -1.78
C ASN A 6 -4.84 34.85 -2.82
N LYS A 7 -3.53 35.14 -2.91
CA LYS A 7 -2.63 34.43 -3.81
C LYS A 7 -2.47 32.97 -3.42
N ALA A 8 -2.33 32.67 -2.14
CA ALA A 8 -2.23 31.31 -1.65
C ALA A 8 -3.49 30.49 -2.01
N LYS A 9 -4.67 31.07 -1.82
CA LYS A 9 -5.93 30.44 -2.18
C LYS A 9 -6.07 30.18 -3.69
N GLN A 10 -5.58 31.11 -4.50
CA GLN A 10 -5.57 30.95 -5.94
C GLN A 10 -4.64 29.83 -6.36
N LEU A 11 -3.46 29.72 -5.78
CA LEU A 11 -2.50 28.64 -6.03
C LEU A 11 -3.10 27.28 -5.70
N PHE A 12 -3.86 27.18 -4.61
CA PHE A 12 -4.56 25.95 -4.27
C PHE A 12 -5.59 25.54 -5.31
N LYS A 13 -6.32 26.50 -5.89
CA LYS A 13 -7.29 26.22 -6.94
C LYS A 13 -6.63 25.72 -8.23
N GLU A 14 -5.39 26.14 -8.48
CA GLU A 14 -4.62 25.76 -9.66
C GLU A 14 -3.83 24.47 -9.46
N SER A 15 -3.80 23.93 -8.22
CA SER A 15 -3.13 22.67 -7.93
C SER A 15 -3.81 21.50 -8.60
N ALA A 16 -3.06 20.40 -8.80
CA ALA A 16 -3.54 19.21 -9.49
C ALA A 16 -4.69 18.50 -8.77
N SER A 17 -4.89 18.75 -7.47
CA SER A 17 -5.91 18.13 -6.66
C SER A 17 -6.49 19.13 -5.66
N ALA A 18 -7.77 19.42 -5.79
CA ALA A 18 -8.49 20.29 -4.85
C ALA A 18 -8.50 19.71 -3.43
N LYS A 19 -8.53 18.38 -3.31
CA LYS A 19 -8.49 17.68 -2.04
C LYS A 19 -7.14 17.88 -1.35
N GLU A 20 -6.05 17.80 -2.08
CA GLU A 20 -4.70 18.04 -1.59
C GLU A 20 -4.50 19.49 -1.17
N ALA A 21 -4.98 20.42 -1.98
CA ALA A 21 -4.93 21.84 -1.66
C ALA A 21 -5.67 22.14 -0.35
N ALA A 22 -6.86 21.59 -0.17
CA ALA A 22 -7.64 21.75 1.06
C ALA A 22 -6.91 21.16 2.27
N LYS A 23 -6.29 19.99 2.12
CA LYS A 23 -5.55 19.31 3.18
C LYS A 23 -4.35 20.11 3.68
N ASN A 24 -3.69 20.82 2.79
CA ASN A 24 -2.47 21.59 3.08
C ASN A 24 -2.71 23.11 3.23
N ALA A 25 -3.96 23.58 3.06
CA ALA A 25 -4.30 25.01 3.11
C ALA A 25 -3.84 25.69 4.40
N TRP A 26 -3.99 25.04 5.55
CA TRP A 26 -3.61 25.58 6.84
C TRP A 26 -2.09 25.88 6.95
N LYS A 27 -1.25 25.10 6.27
CA LYS A 27 0.20 25.29 6.28
C LYS A 27 0.61 26.60 5.61
N PHE A 28 -0.09 26.94 4.53
CA PHE A 28 0.18 28.18 3.78
C PHE A 28 -0.44 29.39 4.44
N SER A 29 -1.59 29.25 5.10
CA SER A 29 -2.27 30.36 5.76
C SER A 29 -1.62 30.77 7.08
N MET A 30 -0.81 29.92 7.70
CA MET A 30 -0.19 30.21 9.00
C MET A 30 1.16 30.91 8.91
N ASP A 31 1.83 30.89 7.78
CA ASP A 31 3.15 31.48 7.64
C ASP A 31 3.17 32.66 6.67
N ASP A 32 2.85 33.84 7.23
CA ASP A 32 2.82 35.09 6.47
C ASP A 32 4.22 35.67 6.21
N SER A 33 5.27 35.09 6.82
CA SER A 33 6.65 35.53 6.63
C SER A 33 7.23 35.04 5.30
N MET A 34 6.61 34.05 4.68
CA MET A 34 7.10 33.50 3.44
C MET A 34 6.66 34.30 2.23
N SER A 35 7.57 34.47 1.27
CA SER A 35 7.26 35.08 -0.02
C SER A 35 6.36 34.15 -0.84
N ASP A 36 5.64 34.72 -1.83
CA ASP A 36 4.81 33.93 -2.75
C ASP A 36 5.64 32.86 -3.49
N ARG A 37 6.87 33.19 -3.82
CA ARG A 37 7.78 32.25 -4.49
C ARG A 37 8.13 31.06 -3.59
N GLU A 38 8.37 31.31 -2.32
CA GLU A 38 8.65 30.26 -1.32
C GLU A 38 7.42 29.38 -1.10
N LYS A 39 6.24 30.00 -1.01
CA LYS A 39 4.97 29.26 -0.88
C LYS A 39 4.73 28.36 -2.09
N LEU A 40 4.99 28.88 -3.29
CA LEU A 40 4.86 28.09 -4.53
C LEU A 40 5.85 26.94 -4.56
N HIS A 41 7.08 27.17 -4.12
CA HIS A 41 8.10 26.13 -4.02
C HIS A 41 7.68 25.03 -3.04
N GLN A 42 7.19 25.40 -1.84
CA GLN A 42 6.68 24.43 -0.86
C GLN A 42 5.52 23.62 -1.39
N LEU A 43 4.58 24.27 -2.11
CA LEU A 43 3.46 23.58 -2.73
C LEU A 43 3.97 22.55 -3.74
N GLY A 44 4.95 22.92 -4.56
CA GLY A 44 5.59 22.02 -5.51
C GLY A 44 6.26 20.82 -4.83
N GLU A 45 6.96 21.03 -3.73
CA GLU A 45 7.58 19.95 -2.96
C GLU A 45 6.54 19.02 -2.31
N LEU A 46 5.44 19.58 -1.79
CA LEU A 46 4.35 18.78 -1.24
C LEU A 46 3.71 17.89 -2.32
N ILE A 47 3.47 18.41 -3.51
CA ILE A 47 2.93 17.66 -4.63
C ILE A 47 3.91 16.55 -5.06
N LYS A 48 5.20 16.85 -5.13
CA LYS A 48 6.23 15.85 -5.42
C LYS A 48 6.28 14.77 -4.35
N GLY A 49 6.18 15.16 -3.07
CA GLY A 49 6.16 14.25 -1.94
C GLY A 49 4.99 13.28 -2.02
N GLU A 50 3.80 13.77 -2.35
CA GLU A 50 2.61 12.93 -2.54
C GLU A 50 2.78 11.96 -3.71
N ALA A 51 3.30 12.41 -4.84
CA ALA A 51 3.57 11.55 -5.99
C ALA A 51 4.63 10.49 -5.67
N ALA A 52 5.69 10.87 -4.97
CA ALA A 52 6.72 9.94 -4.53
C ALA A 52 6.17 8.90 -3.55
N THR A 53 5.29 9.31 -2.63
CA THR A 53 4.62 8.42 -1.68
C THR A 53 3.73 7.41 -2.40
N ALA A 54 2.94 7.84 -3.39
CA ALA A 54 2.09 6.96 -4.19
C ALA A 54 2.93 5.94 -4.97
N ALA A 55 4.03 6.37 -5.58
CA ALA A 55 4.96 5.48 -6.29
C ALA A 55 5.59 4.47 -5.32
N ASN A 56 5.95 4.92 -4.12
CA ASN A 56 6.51 4.06 -3.07
C ASN A 56 5.51 2.99 -2.60
N TYR A 57 4.25 3.35 -2.42
CA TYR A 57 3.21 2.37 -2.07
C TYR A 57 3.02 1.31 -3.16
N LYS A 58 3.07 1.71 -4.42
CA LYS A 58 2.96 0.78 -5.53
C LYS A 58 4.12 -0.21 -5.53
N GLU A 59 5.34 0.27 -5.31
CA GLU A 59 6.53 -0.56 -5.22
C GLU A 59 6.46 -1.49 -4.00
N GLN A 60 6.07 -0.97 -2.84
CA GLN A 60 5.90 -1.77 -1.62
C GLN A 60 4.86 -2.86 -1.81
N ARG A 61 3.76 -2.56 -2.48
CA ARG A 61 2.71 -3.54 -2.79
C ARG A 61 3.24 -4.67 -3.68
N ALA A 62 3.99 -4.33 -4.72
CA ALA A 62 4.59 -5.31 -5.62
C ALA A 62 5.59 -6.21 -4.88
N THR A 63 6.43 -5.63 -4.02
CA THR A 63 7.39 -6.36 -3.20
C THR A 63 6.68 -7.29 -2.22
N ARG A 64 5.62 -6.82 -1.56
CA ARG A 64 4.83 -7.62 -0.63
C ARG A 64 4.15 -8.79 -1.34
N LYS A 65 3.58 -8.55 -2.51
CA LYS A 65 2.93 -9.58 -3.32
C LYS A 65 3.89 -10.74 -3.62
N LYS A 66 5.11 -10.42 -4.02
CA LYS A 66 6.15 -11.41 -4.28
C LYS A 66 6.57 -12.14 -3.00
N ALA A 67 6.77 -11.40 -1.91
CA ALA A 67 7.15 -11.99 -0.62
C ALA A 67 6.08 -12.95 -0.09
N VAL A 68 4.81 -12.58 -0.21
CA VAL A 68 3.68 -13.44 0.18
C VAL A 68 3.64 -14.70 -0.67
N ALA A 69 3.82 -14.57 -1.98
CA ALA A 69 3.86 -15.71 -2.89
C ALA A 69 4.96 -16.71 -2.50
N ASP A 70 6.16 -16.22 -2.27
CA ASP A 70 7.30 -17.05 -1.84
C ASP A 70 7.03 -17.70 -0.48
N ARG A 71 6.44 -16.96 0.47
CA ARG A 71 6.10 -17.45 1.80
C ARG A 71 5.05 -18.56 1.74
N LEU A 72 4.01 -18.39 0.95
CA LEU A 72 2.96 -19.41 0.76
C LEU A 72 3.56 -20.71 0.23
N GLN A 73 4.41 -20.63 -0.77
CA GLN A 73 5.08 -21.81 -1.33
C GLN A 73 6.00 -22.46 -0.30
N GLN A 74 6.77 -21.67 0.44
CA GLN A 74 7.66 -22.12 1.48
C GLN A 74 6.90 -22.88 2.58
N ILE A 75 5.83 -22.30 3.11
CA ILE A 75 5.03 -22.92 4.18
C ILE A 75 4.44 -24.23 3.70
N ARG A 76 3.88 -24.26 2.51
CA ARG A 76 3.30 -25.48 1.93
C ARG A 76 4.31 -26.61 1.87
N LYS A 77 5.51 -26.31 1.38
CA LYS A 77 6.60 -27.28 1.29
C LYS A 77 7.08 -27.74 2.67
N GLU A 78 7.18 -26.83 3.62
CA GLU A 78 7.57 -27.16 5.01
C GLU A 78 6.55 -28.08 5.67
N ARG A 79 5.26 -27.90 5.37
CA ARG A 79 4.19 -28.75 5.88
C ARG A 79 4.07 -30.07 5.11
N GLY A 80 4.84 -30.25 4.05
CA GLY A 80 4.80 -31.48 3.23
C GLY A 80 3.51 -31.64 2.44
N LEU A 81 2.83 -30.54 2.12
CA LEU A 81 1.55 -30.55 1.41
C LEU A 81 1.72 -30.29 -0.07
N MET A 82 0.91 -30.98 -0.86
CA MET A 82 0.76 -30.68 -2.29
C MET A 82 -0.27 -29.58 -2.51
N GLN A 83 -0.17 -28.86 -3.62
CA GLN A 83 -1.16 -27.82 -3.97
C GLN A 83 -2.58 -28.38 -3.99
N LYS A 84 -2.77 -29.60 -4.49
CA LYS A 84 -4.07 -30.26 -4.51
C LYS A 84 -4.65 -30.46 -3.12
N GLU A 85 -3.82 -30.87 -2.17
CA GLU A 85 -4.25 -31.09 -0.78
C GLU A 85 -4.68 -29.76 -0.14
N VAL A 86 -3.93 -28.70 -0.36
CA VAL A 86 -4.27 -27.36 0.16
C VAL A 86 -5.55 -26.85 -0.51
N ALA A 87 -5.70 -27.04 -1.80
CA ALA A 87 -6.92 -26.67 -2.53
C ALA A 87 -8.14 -27.38 -1.94
N ASP A 88 -8.04 -28.69 -1.69
CA ASP A 88 -9.13 -29.47 -1.10
C ASP A 88 -9.46 -29.00 0.32
N LYS A 89 -8.47 -28.68 1.13
CA LYS A 89 -8.66 -28.25 2.52
C LYS A 89 -9.23 -26.83 2.64
N THR A 90 -8.88 -25.96 1.70
CA THR A 90 -9.30 -24.55 1.74
C THR A 90 -10.53 -24.25 0.92
N GLY A 91 -10.89 -25.14 -0.02
CA GLY A 91 -11.92 -24.86 -1.01
C GLY A 91 -11.47 -23.87 -2.09
N ILE A 92 -10.20 -23.52 -2.13
CA ILE A 92 -9.63 -22.66 -3.18
C ILE A 92 -9.32 -23.52 -4.40
N ASN A 93 -9.67 -23.02 -5.58
CA ASN A 93 -9.32 -23.70 -6.84
C ASN A 93 -7.81 -23.83 -6.97
N MET A 94 -7.33 -24.98 -7.43
CA MET A 94 -5.89 -25.25 -7.56
C MET A 94 -5.19 -24.28 -8.50
N VAL A 95 -5.83 -23.84 -9.57
CA VAL A 95 -5.29 -22.84 -10.50
C VAL A 95 -5.12 -21.49 -9.79
N THR A 96 -6.12 -21.11 -9.01
CA THR A 96 -6.06 -19.87 -8.19
C THR A 96 -4.97 -19.96 -7.15
N LEU A 97 -4.86 -21.08 -6.45
CA LEU A 97 -3.82 -21.30 -5.44
C LEU A 97 -2.42 -21.23 -6.06
N SER A 98 -2.24 -21.85 -7.21
CA SER A 98 -0.99 -21.77 -7.98
C SER A 98 -0.66 -20.32 -8.35
N GLY A 99 -1.67 -19.54 -8.76
CA GLY A 99 -1.52 -18.12 -9.05
C GLY A 99 -1.04 -17.31 -7.85
N TYR A 100 -1.50 -17.65 -6.65
CA TYR A 100 -1.03 -17.02 -5.41
C TYR A 100 0.45 -17.34 -5.15
N GLU A 101 0.86 -18.57 -5.34
CA GLU A 101 2.23 -19.01 -5.06
C GLU A 101 3.27 -18.50 -6.07
N ILE A 102 2.86 -18.16 -7.27
CA ILE A 102 3.76 -17.57 -8.29
C ILE A 102 3.67 -16.05 -8.36
N GLY A 103 2.82 -15.43 -7.56
CA GLY A 103 2.67 -13.98 -7.55
C GLY A 103 1.84 -13.41 -8.69
N LYS A 104 1.11 -14.24 -9.43
CA LYS A 104 0.20 -13.81 -10.49
C LYS A 104 -1.03 -13.11 -9.93
N ASN A 105 -1.58 -13.65 -8.85
CA ASN A 105 -2.79 -13.14 -8.19
C ASN A 105 -2.50 -12.86 -6.72
N GLU A 106 -3.21 -11.90 -6.14
CA GLU A 106 -3.18 -11.64 -4.71
C GLU A 106 -4.32 -12.41 -4.03
N PRO A 107 -4.06 -13.13 -2.92
CA PRO A 107 -5.13 -13.72 -2.15
C PRO A 107 -6.06 -12.66 -1.59
N ASN A 108 -7.37 -12.89 -1.64
CA ASN A 108 -8.32 -12.04 -0.95
C ASN A 108 -8.33 -12.35 0.55
N LEU A 109 -9.06 -11.57 1.33
CA LEU A 109 -9.11 -11.71 2.78
C LEU A 109 -9.53 -13.12 3.21
N GLU A 110 -10.58 -13.64 2.59
CA GLU A 110 -11.10 -14.99 2.90
C GLU A 110 -10.07 -16.08 2.60
N ALA A 111 -9.40 -15.98 1.47
CA ALA A 111 -8.34 -16.92 1.09
C ALA A 111 -7.19 -16.89 2.10
N LEU A 112 -6.78 -15.68 2.53
CA LEU A 112 -5.73 -15.52 3.54
C LEU A 112 -6.09 -16.19 4.86
N VAL A 113 -7.31 -16.01 5.33
CA VAL A 113 -7.78 -16.63 6.58
C VAL A 113 -7.76 -18.15 6.47
N ARG A 114 -8.28 -18.69 5.39
CA ARG A 114 -8.31 -20.15 5.16
C ARG A 114 -6.90 -20.74 5.05
N LEU A 115 -6.01 -20.06 4.35
CA LEU A 115 -4.62 -20.51 4.23
C LEU A 115 -3.90 -20.48 5.58
N ALA A 116 -4.10 -19.41 6.36
CA ALA A 116 -3.52 -19.30 7.70
C ALA A 116 -4.02 -20.43 8.61
N ASP A 117 -5.30 -20.77 8.53
CA ASP A 117 -5.90 -21.86 9.32
C ASP A 117 -5.33 -23.22 8.92
N VAL A 118 -5.20 -23.49 7.63
CA VAL A 118 -4.67 -24.76 7.13
C VAL A 118 -3.21 -24.93 7.47
N TYR A 119 -2.42 -23.86 7.33
CA TYR A 119 -1.00 -23.89 7.64
C TYR A 119 -0.70 -23.72 9.13
N LYS A 120 -1.69 -23.35 9.92
CA LYS A 120 -1.55 -23.09 11.37
C LYS A 120 -0.49 -22.04 11.67
N VAL A 121 -0.58 -20.94 10.96
CA VAL A 121 0.29 -19.76 11.13
C VAL A 121 -0.57 -18.52 11.30
N SER A 122 0.02 -17.46 11.86
CA SER A 122 -0.66 -16.16 11.95
C SER A 122 -0.78 -15.50 10.58
N LEU A 123 -1.76 -14.60 10.45
CA LEU A 123 -1.88 -13.77 9.26
C LEU A 123 -0.67 -12.86 9.07
N ASP A 124 -0.10 -12.36 10.16
CA ASP A 124 1.10 -11.53 10.12
C ASP A 124 2.29 -12.30 9.51
N TYR A 125 2.45 -13.55 9.89
CA TYR A 125 3.47 -14.41 9.30
C TYR A 125 3.22 -14.65 7.82
N LEU A 126 1.97 -14.96 7.47
CA LEU A 126 1.57 -15.21 6.09
C LEU A 126 1.80 -13.99 5.20
N MET A 127 1.53 -12.79 5.73
CA MET A 127 1.71 -11.51 5.03
C MET A 127 3.15 -11.00 5.07
N CYS A 128 4.08 -11.74 5.61
CA CYS A 128 5.49 -11.35 5.75
C CYS A 128 5.70 -10.10 6.62
N ARG A 129 4.81 -9.88 7.60
CA ARG A 129 4.94 -8.78 8.57
C ARG A 129 5.78 -9.19 9.78
N THR A 130 5.92 -10.47 10.02
CA THR A 130 6.76 -11.05 11.07
C THR A 130 7.39 -12.34 10.57
N ASP A 131 8.48 -12.75 11.19
CA ASP A 131 9.11 -14.05 10.95
C ASP A 131 8.69 -15.11 11.99
N GLU A 132 7.81 -14.73 12.92
CA GLU A 132 7.24 -15.63 13.92
C GLU A 132 5.93 -16.25 13.40
N LYS A 133 5.83 -17.57 13.42
CA LYS A 133 4.67 -18.32 12.91
C LYS A 133 3.40 -18.13 13.74
N GLU A 134 3.53 -17.80 15.00
CA GLU A 134 2.43 -17.60 15.94
C GLU A 134 2.26 -16.15 16.37
#